data_55aaf2f56f061dcad99d7cb7676d5822
#
_entry.id   55aaf2f56f061dcad99d7cb7676d5822
#
_cell.length_a   1.000
_cell.length_b   1.000
_cell.length_c   1.000
_cell.angle_alpha   90.00
_cell.angle_beta   90.00
_cell.angle_gamma   90.00
#
_symmetry.space_group_name_H-M   'P 1'
#
loop_
_entity.id
_entity.type
_entity.pdbx_description
1 polymer ?
#
loop_
_entity_poly.entity_id
_entity_poly.type
_entity_poly.pdbx_seq_one_letter_code
_entity_poly.pdbx_strand_id
1 'polypeptide(L)'
;TAAKKAFFNMGECLGDAIANMITLFDGIVVIGGGVSGARELIIPGVEKELQHKFLSLSRVTQNVYCLNKPEQLAEFVKPESKTLKVPLSNETVEYSYMPKCGYLFSSFDTSMMINIGAYHFAKEMLKK
;
A
#
# COMPACT_ATOMS: atom_id res chain seq x y z
N THR A 1 -13.75 -8.73 -22.31
CA THR A 1 -13.86 -10.20 -22.13
C THR A 1 -14.26 -10.51 -20.70
N ALA A 2 -14.91 -11.68 -20.45
CA ALA A 2 -15.33 -12.13 -19.12
C ALA A 2 -14.15 -12.17 -18.12
N ALA A 3 -12.98 -12.63 -18.55
CA ALA A 3 -11.76 -12.67 -17.72
C ALA A 3 -11.34 -11.27 -17.24
N LYS A 4 -11.32 -10.26 -18.10
CA LYS A 4 -10.99 -8.89 -17.69
C LYS A 4 -11.97 -8.36 -16.63
N LYS A 5 -13.26 -8.66 -16.80
CA LYS A 5 -14.28 -8.28 -15.81
C LYS A 5 -14.07 -8.98 -14.48
N ALA A 6 -13.69 -10.26 -14.48
CA ALA A 6 -13.40 -11.01 -13.25
C ALA A 6 -12.22 -10.39 -12.48
N PHE A 7 -11.11 -10.04 -13.15
CA PHE A 7 -9.99 -9.36 -12.52
C PHE A 7 -10.35 -7.96 -12.01
N PHE A 8 -11.17 -7.23 -12.75
CA PHE A 8 -11.65 -5.92 -12.29
C PHE A 8 -12.51 -6.05 -11.03
N ASN A 9 -13.48 -6.98 -10.99
CA ASN A 9 -14.30 -7.23 -9.81
C ASN A 9 -13.47 -7.70 -8.62
N MET A 10 -12.44 -8.54 -8.87
CA MET A 10 -11.47 -8.91 -7.84
C MET A 10 -10.75 -7.68 -7.30
N GLY A 11 -10.41 -6.73 -8.18
CA GLY A 11 -9.83 -5.45 -7.79
C GLY A 11 -10.75 -4.64 -6.86
N GLU A 12 -12.05 -4.60 -7.14
CA GLU A 12 -13.02 -3.93 -6.26
C GLU A 12 -13.07 -4.59 -4.87
N CYS A 13 -13.12 -5.92 -4.78
CA CYS A 13 -13.07 -6.63 -3.51
C CYS A 13 -11.76 -6.38 -2.75
N LEU A 14 -10.63 -6.33 -3.47
CA LEU A 14 -9.33 -6.05 -2.89
C LEU A 14 -9.25 -4.59 -2.40
N GLY A 15 -9.81 -3.64 -3.15
CA GLY A 15 -9.90 -2.24 -2.75
C GLY A 15 -10.72 -2.07 -1.46
N ASP A 16 -11.82 -2.81 -1.31
CA ASP A 16 -12.60 -2.86 -0.09
C ASP A 16 -11.77 -3.35 1.10
N ALA A 17 -11.05 -4.45 0.92
CA ALA A 17 -10.18 -5.00 1.97
C ALA A 17 -9.05 -4.02 2.36
N ILE A 18 -8.42 -3.36 1.37
CA ILE A 18 -7.39 -2.35 1.61
C ILE A 18 -7.98 -1.18 2.40
N ALA A 19 -9.14 -0.65 1.99
CA ALA A 19 -9.80 0.46 2.68
C ALA A 19 -10.06 0.14 4.16
N ASN A 20 -10.50 -1.08 4.45
CA ASN A 20 -10.73 -1.53 5.82
C ASN A 20 -9.43 -1.65 6.63
N MET A 21 -8.36 -2.19 6.02
CA MET A 21 -7.06 -2.32 6.69
C MET A 21 -6.42 -0.97 7.01
N ILE A 22 -6.38 -0.04 6.05
CA ILE A 22 -5.75 1.27 6.26
C ILE A 22 -6.56 2.18 7.19
N THR A 23 -7.83 1.90 7.42
CA THR A 23 -8.63 2.59 8.45
C THR A 23 -8.17 2.22 9.87
N LEU A 24 -7.61 1.03 10.04
CA LEU A 24 -7.15 0.51 11.33
C LEU A 24 -5.64 0.68 11.53
N PHE A 25 -4.87 0.62 10.44
CA PHE A 25 -3.40 0.61 10.48
C PHE A 25 -2.83 1.56 9.44
N ASP A 26 -1.96 2.46 9.86
CA ASP A 26 -1.14 3.25 8.94
C ASP A 26 0.00 2.38 8.40
N GLY A 27 0.20 2.41 7.08
CA GLY A 27 1.30 1.66 6.49
C GLY A 27 1.17 1.37 5.01
N ILE A 28 1.94 0.39 4.57
CA ILE A 28 1.96 -0.07 3.18
C ILE A 28 1.39 -1.49 3.10
N VAL A 29 0.38 -1.66 2.26
CA VAL A 29 -0.20 -2.98 1.95
C VAL A 29 0.55 -3.60 0.77
N VAL A 30 1.20 -4.72 1.00
CA VAL A 30 1.91 -5.47 -0.04
C VAL A 30 1.06 -6.65 -0.51
N ILE A 31 0.75 -6.68 -1.80
CA ILE A 31 -0.05 -7.73 -2.43
C ILE A 31 0.91 -8.64 -3.19
N GLY A 32 0.99 -9.90 -2.79
CA GLY A 32 1.83 -10.92 -3.40
C GLY A 32 1.02 -12.12 -3.88
N GLY A 33 1.72 -13.09 -4.43
CA GLY A 33 1.14 -14.35 -4.91
C GLY A 33 0.99 -14.41 -6.43
N GLY A 34 0.54 -15.56 -6.95
CA GLY A 34 0.48 -15.83 -8.38
C GLY A 34 -0.39 -14.87 -9.20
N VAL A 35 -1.38 -14.24 -8.54
CA VAL A 35 -2.30 -13.30 -9.21
C VAL A 35 -1.69 -11.89 -9.36
N SER A 36 -0.62 -11.57 -8.62
CA SER A 36 0.05 -10.27 -8.69
C SER A 36 0.60 -9.93 -10.08
N GLY A 37 0.87 -10.94 -10.91
CA GLY A 37 1.25 -10.77 -12.32
C GLY A 37 0.15 -10.13 -13.19
N ALA A 38 -1.12 -10.22 -12.78
CA ALA A 38 -2.25 -9.62 -13.48
C ALA A 38 -2.61 -8.21 -12.97
N ARG A 39 -1.72 -7.56 -12.24
CA ARG A 39 -1.93 -6.25 -11.58
C ARG A 39 -2.54 -5.18 -12.48
N GLU A 40 -2.16 -5.13 -13.75
CA GLU A 40 -2.68 -4.17 -14.73
C GLU A 40 -4.21 -4.27 -14.92
N LEU A 41 -4.78 -5.46 -14.71
CA LEU A 41 -6.21 -5.72 -14.80
C LEU A 41 -6.94 -5.51 -13.47
N ILE A 42 -6.20 -5.54 -12.36
CA ILE A 42 -6.73 -5.49 -10.99
C ILE A 42 -6.73 -4.05 -10.46
N ILE A 43 -5.64 -3.31 -10.68
CA ILE A 43 -5.46 -1.93 -10.18
C ILE A 43 -6.66 -1.02 -10.48
N PRO A 44 -7.26 -1.01 -11.69
CA PRO A 44 -8.40 -0.14 -11.97
C PRO A 44 -9.60 -0.40 -11.05
N GLY A 45 -9.84 -1.66 -10.67
CA GLY A 45 -10.90 -2.02 -9.72
C GLY A 45 -10.57 -1.53 -8.30
N VAL A 46 -9.33 -1.70 -7.87
CA VAL A 46 -8.85 -1.20 -6.57
C VAL A 46 -9.02 0.33 -6.48
N GLU A 47 -8.56 1.05 -7.50
CA GLU A 47 -8.66 2.52 -7.52
C GLU A 47 -10.10 3.01 -7.51
N LYS A 48 -10.98 2.35 -8.27
CA LYS A 48 -12.41 2.66 -8.27
C LYS A 48 -13.01 2.54 -6.86
N GLU A 49 -12.69 1.45 -6.15
CA GLU A 49 -13.24 1.21 -4.82
C GLU A 49 -12.66 2.16 -3.77
N LEU A 50 -11.36 2.46 -3.82
CA LEU A 50 -10.73 3.42 -2.91
C LEU A 50 -11.24 4.85 -3.09
N GLN A 51 -11.70 5.21 -4.32
CA GLN A 51 -12.31 6.51 -4.61
C GLN A 51 -13.81 6.54 -4.31
N HIS A 52 -14.40 5.42 -3.89
CA HIS A 52 -15.82 5.32 -3.63
C HIS A 52 -16.25 6.27 -2.51
N LYS A 53 -17.37 6.95 -2.72
CA LYS A 53 -17.97 7.87 -1.74
C LYS A 53 -19.22 7.24 -1.15
N PHE A 54 -19.31 7.20 0.16
CA PHE A 54 -20.51 6.81 0.87
C PHE A 54 -21.19 8.05 1.45
N LEU A 55 -22.43 8.33 1.05
CA LEU A 55 -23.20 9.53 1.47
C LEU A 55 -22.41 10.84 1.29
N SER A 56 -21.74 11.00 0.13
CA SER A 56 -20.88 12.15 -0.22
C SER A 56 -19.60 12.29 0.62
N LEU A 57 -19.34 11.38 1.54
CA LEU A 57 -18.07 11.30 2.29
C LEU A 57 -17.11 10.32 1.61
N SER A 58 -15.84 10.67 1.57
CA SER A 58 -14.81 9.74 1.11
C SER A 58 -14.74 8.56 2.07
N ARG A 59 -14.74 7.33 1.54
CA ARG A 59 -14.60 6.11 2.32
C ARG A 59 -13.28 6.06 3.08
N VAL A 60 -12.25 6.57 2.46
CA VAL A 60 -10.89 6.63 3.01
C VAL A 60 -10.53 8.08 3.26
N THR A 61 -10.15 8.41 4.48
CA THR A 61 -9.72 9.75 4.89
C THR A 61 -8.23 10.00 4.63
N GLN A 62 -7.44 8.94 4.51
CA GLN A 62 -6.01 9.01 4.20
C GLN A 62 -5.77 9.14 2.70
N ASN A 63 -4.64 9.72 2.33
CA ASN A 63 -4.15 9.68 0.96
C ASN A 63 -3.57 8.29 0.67
N VAL A 64 -4.19 7.56 -0.23
CA VAL A 64 -3.77 6.20 -0.62
C VAL A 64 -3.13 6.22 -1.99
N TYR A 65 -1.93 5.68 -2.08
CA TYR A 65 -1.08 5.71 -3.27
C TYR A 65 -0.84 4.31 -3.81
N CYS A 66 -0.94 4.14 -5.14
CA CYS A 66 -0.49 2.93 -5.84
C CYS A 66 1.02 3.03 -6.10
N LEU A 67 1.82 2.34 -5.30
CA LEU A 67 3.29 2.45 -5.37
C LEU A 67 3.90 1.74 -6.59
N ASN A 68 3.11 1.00 -7.37
CA ASN A 68 3.52 0.50 -8.68
C ASN A 68 3.50 1.59 -9.77
N LYS A 69 2.88 2.74 -9.52
CA LYS A 69 2.87 3.89 -10.43
C LYS A 69 3.97 4.86 -10.04
N PRO A 70 4.95 5.16 -10.93
CA PRO A 70 6.11 6.01 -10.59
C PRO A 70 5.72 7.40 -10.07
N GLU A 71 4.67 8.00 -10.65
CA GLU A 71 4.20 9.33 -10.23
C GLU A 71 3.65 9.30 -8.81
N GLN A 72 2.85 8.27 -8.47
CA GLN A 72 2.27 8.12 -7.13
C GLN A 72 3.33 7.73 -6.10
N LEU A 73 4.32 6.93 -6.50
CA LEU A 73 5.46 6.62 -5.64
C LEU A 73 6.28 7.88 -5.31
N ALA A 74 6.55 8.73 -6.30
CA ALA A 74 7.27 9.99 -6.09
C ALA A 74 6.53 10.91 -5.12
N GLU A 75 5.20 10.98 -5.22
CA GLU A 75 4.38 11.78 -4.30
C GLU A 75 4.31 11.16 -2.90
N PHE A 76 4.26 9.83 -2.81
CA PHE A 76 4.26 9.11 -1.54
C PHE A 76 5.54 9.35 -0.73
N VAL A 77 6.72 9.29 -1.37
CA VAL A 77 8.02 9.48 -0.69
C VAL A 77 8.37 10.94 -0.44
N LYS A 78 7.61 11.88 -1.01
CA LYS A 78 7.85 13.30 -0.81
C LYS A 78 7.64 13.67 0.66
N PRO A 79 8.65 14.27 1.33
CA PRO A 79 8.51 14.66 2.73
C PRO A 79 7.47 15.77 2.87
N GLU A 80 6.52 15.57 3.74
CA GLU A 80 5.55 16.57 4.17
C GLU A 80 5.64 16.68 5.68
N SER A 81 6.51 17.56 6.16
CA SER A 81 6.66 17.83 7.59
C SER A 81 6.29 19.28 7.92
N LYS A 82 5.75 19.47 9.09
CA LYS A 82 5.59 20.77 9.75
C LYS A 82 6.43 20.77 11.00
N THR A 83 7.09 21.90 11.24
CA THR A 83 7.82 22.13 12.47
C THR A 83 6.89 22.77 13.49
N LEU A 84 6.77 22.16 14.66
CA LEU A 84 6.06 22.73 15.81
C LEU A 84 7.03 23.00 16.93
N LYS A 85 6.85 24.16 17.58
CA LYS A 85 7.53 24.46 18.84
C LYS A 85 6.80 23.72 19.97
N VAL A 86 7.55 22.94 20.75
CA VAL A 86 6.99 22.25 21.91
C VAL A 86 6.56 23.30 22.96
N PRO A 87 5.29 23.27 23.43
CA PRO A 87 4.84 24.18 24.48
C PRO A 87 5.71 24.07 25.73
N LEU A 88 6.06 25.20 26.32
CA LEU A 88 6.90 25.30 27.53
C LEU A 88 8.34 24.79 27.38
N SER A 89 8.83 24.65 26.16
CA SER A 89 10.21 24.27 25.85
C SER A 89 10.77 25.11 24.71
N ASN A 90 12.09 25.10 24.53
CA ASN A 90 12.76 25.72 23.38
C ASN A 90 13.00 24.72 22.24
N GLU A 91 12.47 23.51 22.37
CA GLU A 91 12.64 22.46 21.37
C GLU A 91 11.62 22.60 20.25
N THR A 92 12.02 22.20 19.06
CA THR A 92 11.16 22.10 17.88
C THR A 92 11.11 20.65 17.43
N VAL A 93 9.92 20.18 17.07
CA VAL A 93 9.69 18.81 16.58
C VAL A 93 9.12 18.90 15.17
N GLU A 94 9.67 18.11 14.27
CA GLU A 94 9.08 17.88 12.95
C GLU A 94 8.09 16.72 13.02
N TYR A 95 6.90 16.91 12.46
CA TYR A 95 5.88 15.87 12.37
C TYR A 95 5.20 15.88 11.01
N SER A 96 4.82 14.72 10.52
CA SER A 96 3.95 14.59 9.35
C SER A 96 2.50 14.75 9.79
N TYR A 97 1.81 15.71 9.19
CA TYR A 97 0.42 16.04 9.54
C TYR A 97 -0.62 15.37 8.63
N MET A 98 -0.15 14.74 7.55
CA MET A 98 -0.99 14.02 6.58
C MET A 98 -0.59 12.55 6.57
N PRO A 99 -1.43 11.67 7.10
CA PRO A 99 -1.18 10.24 7.00
C PRO A 99 -1.18 9.81 5.51
N LYS A 100 -0.13 9.11 5.11
CA LYS A 100 0.03 8.56 3.77
C LYS A 100 0.02 7.04 3.87
N CYS A 101 -0.91 6.41 3.18
CA CYS A 101 -0.95 4.97 3.04
C CYS A 101 -0.64 4.58 1.60
N GLY A 102 -0.08 3.41 1.42
CA GLY A 102 0.24 2.92 0.09
C GLY A 102 -0.17 1.47 -0.10
N TYR A 103 -0.36 1.07 -1.33
CA TYR A 103 -0.43 -0.33 -1.69
C TYR A 103 0.45 -0.61 -2.91
N LEU A 104 0.98 -1.82 -2.97
CA LEU A 104 1.77 -2.27 -4.11
C LEU A 104 1.57 -3.76 -4.38
N PHE A 105 1.68 -4.11 -5.64
CA PHE A 105 1.80 -5.50 -6.07
C PHE A 105 3.28 -5.87 -6.14
N SER A 106 3.65 -6.95 -5.46
CA SER A 106 5.03 -7.45 -5.47
C SER A 106 5.50 -7.73 -6.90
N SER A 107 6.72 -7.33 -7.21
CA SER A 107 7.41 -7.68 -8.44
C SER A 107 8.10 -9.05 -8.37
N PHE A 108 8.25 -9.60 -7.17
CA PHE A 108 8.82 -10.94 -6.98
C PHE A 108 7.74 -12.00 -7.11
N ASP A 109 8.05 -13.07 -7.82
CA ASP A 109 7.20 -14.24 -7.81
C ASP A 109 7.30 -14.98 -6.47
N THR A 110 6.29 -15.78 -6.17
CA THR A 110 6.19 -16.51 -4.90
C THR A 110 7.36 -17.47 -4.70
N SER A 111 7.79 -18.14 -5.78
CA SER A 111 8.89 -19.12 -5.74
C SER A 111 10.20 -18.43 -5.39
N MET A 112 10.46 -17.27 -5.98
CA MET A 112 11.67 -16.49 -5.69
C MET A 112 11.69 -16.01 -4.23
N MET A 113 10.55 -15.55 -3.70
CA MET A 113 10.45 -15.12 -2.30
C MET A 113 10.70 -16.28 -1.32
N ILE A 114 10.14 -17.47 -1.60
CA ILE A 114 10.36 -18.67 -0.80
C ILE A 114 11.84 -19.05 -0.81
N ASN A 115 12.48 -19.06 -1.98
CA ASN A 115 13.89 -19.41 -2.13
C ASN A 115 14.82 -18.45 -1.39
N ILE A 116 14.55 -17.14 -1.46
CA ILE A 116 15.31 -16.13 -0.72
C ILE A 116 15.13 -16.33 0.80
N GLY A 117 13.90 -16.57 1.26
CA GLY A 117 13.60 -16.84 2.66
C GLY A 117 14.32 -18.08 3.18
N ALA A 118 14.25 -19.19 2.43
CA ALA A 118 14.94 -20.44 2.77
C ALA A 118 16.46 -20.27 2.84
N TYR A 119 17.04 -19.54 1.88
CA TYR A 119 18.47 -19.23 1.87
C TYR A 119 18.90 -18.43 3.11
N HIS A 120 18.17 -17.38 3.47
CA HIS A 120 18.47 -16.57 4.65
C HIS A 120 18.35 -17.38 5.94
N PHE A 121 17.30 -18.19 6.08
CA PHE A 121 17.12 -19.07 7.21
C PHE A 121 18.28 -20.06 7.36
N ALA A 122 18.67 -20.75 6.27
CA ALA A 122 19.80 -21.66 6.29
C ALA A 122 21.12 -20.97 6.67
N LYS A 123 21.35 -19.75 6.15
CA LYS A 123 22.55 -18.96 6.47
C LYS A 123 22.61 -18.55 7.96
N GLU A 124 21.49 -18.25 8.59
CA GLU A 124 21.44 -17.94 10.01
C GLU A 124 21.68 -19.17 10.87
N MET A 125 21.15 -20.33 10.46
CA MET A 125 21.39 -21.62 11.16
C MET A 125 22.87 -22.02 11.15
N LEU A 126 23.59 -21.70 10.08
CA LEU A 126 25.02 -21.98 9.97
C LEU A 126 25.94 -21.05 10.79
N LYS A 127 25.40 -19.95 11.32
CA LYS A 127 26.14 -19.01 12.19
C LYS A 127 26.10 -19.37 13.66
N LYS A 128 25.27 -20.36 14.04
CA LYS A 128 25.21 -20.94 15.39
C LYS A 128 26.09 -22.16 15.50
#